data_e61fd5b9e0161d7d56353561d351393e
#
_entry.id   e61fd5b9e0161d7d56353561d351393e
#
_cell.length_a   1.000
_cell.length_b   1.000
_cell.length_c   1.000
_cell.angle_alpha   90.00
_cell.angle_beta   90.00
_cell.angle_gamma   90.00
#
_symmetry.space_group_name_H-M   'P 1'
#
loop_
_entity.id
_entity.type
_entity.pdbx_description
1 polymer ?
#
loop_
_entity_poly.entity_id
_entity_poly.type
_entity_poly.pdbx_seq_one_letter_code
_entity_poly.pdbx_strand_id
1 'polypeptide(L)'
;MSKRTKVTTDFSDLKRRLKTATKELSKEHVAEHISDTIVDDIRNNSVNPGTGKKYKRLAKSTIQNRKYLAKHNSTHTNYSPKEPNLTITGKLLDSIKTTVKVDKEGVTYSIDVSGKHPKYKGASGLIGKSLSNEKIRSHLAKNGRDPLGLSKKMRKLIVKFLKEEINKRL
;
A
#
# COMPACT_ATOMS: atom_id res chain seq x y z
N MET A 1 33.96 4.90 55.08
CA MET A 1 34.28 4.52 53.67
C MET A 1 33.03 4.01 53.01
N SER A 2 32.45 4.76 52.07
CA SER A 2 31.24 4.34 51.32
C SER A 2 31.61 3.34 50.23
N LYS A 3 31.09 2.12 50.30
CA LYS A 3 31.24 1.10 49.25
C LYS A 3 30.35 1.50 48.07
N ARG A 4 30.96 1.99 47.00
CA ARG A 4 30.24 2.20 45.72
C ARG A 4 29.97 0.84 45.08
N THR A 5 28.71 0.45 45.02
CA THR A 5 28.28 -0.72 44.26
C THR A 5 28.25 -0.36 42.78
N LYS A 6 29.11 -0.96 41.97
CA LYS A 6 29.12 -0.79 40.51
C LYS A 6 28.07 -1.74 39.91
N VAL A 7 26.95 -1.20 39.39
CA VAL A 7 25.98 -1.99 38.61
C VAL A 7 26.46 -2.02 37.17
N THR A 8 26.84 -3.19 36.70
CA THR A 8 27.19 -3.42 35.30
C THR A 8 26.02 -4.14 34.64
N THR A 9 25.32 -3.48 33.70
CA THR A 9 24.23 -4.08 32.95
C THR A 9 24.79 -4.57 31.63
N ASP A 10 24.62 -5.87 31.34
CA ASP A 10 25.00 -6.45 30.06
C ASP A 10 23.84 -6.27 29.06
N PHE A 11 24.10 -5.55 28.00
CA PHE A 11 23.16 -5.30 26.90
C PHE A 11 23.38 -6.23 25.70
N SER A 12 24.22 -7.24 25.79
CA SER A 12 24.57 -8.11 24.68
C SER A 12 23.34 -8.85 24.13
N ASP A 13 22.51 -9.39 25.00
CA ASP A 13 21.26 -10.07 24.61
C ASP A 13 20.27 -9.11 23.94
N LEU A 14 20.09 -7.92 24.49
CA LEU A 14 19.24 -6.89 23.89
C LEU A 14 19.72 -6.49 22.50
N LYS A 15 21.04 -6.29 22.32
CA LYS A 15 21.63 -5.99 21.01
C LYS A 15 21.39 -7.11 20.02
N ARG A 16 21.54 -8.37 20.44
CA ARG A 16 21.30 -9.56 19.61
C ARG A 16 19.83 -9.61 19.15
N ARG A 17 18.88 -9.43 20.08
CA ARG A 17 17.44 -9.42 19.81
C ARG A 17 17.06 -8.30 18.85
N LEU A 18 17.56 -7.08 19.06
CA LEU A 18 17.32 -5.95 18.15
C LEU A 18 17.86 -6.22 16.74
N LYS A 19 19.06 -6.78 16.63
CA LYS A 19 19.64 -7.16 15.33
C LYS A 19 18.78 -8.21 14.62
N THR A 20 18.28 -9.21 15.34
CA THR A 20 17.38 -10.23 14.80
C THR A 20 16.07 -9.61 14.34
N ALA A 21 15.45 -8.75 15.15
CA ALA A 21 14.22 -8.05 14.79
C ALA A 21 14.39 -7.17 13.55
N THR A 22 15.49 -6.39 13.47
CA THR A 22 15.82 -5.57 12.29
C THR A 22 15.95 -6.42 11.03
N LYS A 23 16.66 -7.55 11.13
CA LYS A 23 16.83 -8.48 10.02
C LYS A 23 15.49 -9.07 9.56
N GLU A 24 14.61 -9.43 10.49
CA GLU A 24 13.28 -9.97 10.17
C GLU A 24 12.41 -8.92 9.45
N LEU A 25 12.34 -7.72 10.01
CA LEU A 25 11.57 -6.62 9.43
C LEU A 25 12.10 -6.14 8.07
N SER A 26 13.36 -6.38 7.75
CA SER A 26 13.94 -6.01 6.45
C SER A 26 13.61 -6.98 5.30
N LYS A 27 12.93 -8.08 5.57
CA LYS A 27 12.59 -9.08 4.55
C LYS A 27 11.54 -8.57 3.56
N GLU A 28 11.66 -9.02 2.33
CA GLU A 28 10.79 -8.63 1.21
C GLU A 28 9.31 -8.95 1.47
N HIS A 29 9.01 -10.13 2.01
CA HIS A 29 7.63 -10.53 2.31
C HIS A 29 6.91 -9.58 3.29
N VAL A 30 7.66 -8.90 4.18
CA VAL A 30 7.11 -7.88 5.09
C VAL A 30 6.70 -6.63 4.31
N ALA A 31 7.53 -6.20 3.36
CA ALA A 31 7.21 -5.08 2.49
C ALA A 31 6.03 -5.40 1.56
N GLU A 32 6.01 -6.60 0.99
CA GLU A 32 4.89 -7.09 0.17
C GLU A 32 3.58 -7.09 0.93
N HIS A 33 3.56 -7.66 2.14
CA HIS A 33 2.36 -7.67 2.98
C HIS A 33 1.80 -6.26 3.25
N ILE A 34 2.67 -5.26 3.43
CA ILE A 34 2.24 -3.87 3.60
C ILE A 34 1.54 -3.36 2.33
N SER A 35 2.13 -3.62 1.15
CA SER A 35 1.53 -3.25 -0.14
C SER A 35 0.19 -3.93 -0.35
N ASP A 36 0.12 -5.23 -0.11
CA ASP A 36 -1.08 -6.05 -0.29
C ASP A 36 -2.21 -5.60 0.63
N THR A 37 -1.90 -5.29 1.88
CA THR A 37 -2.89 -4.76 2.84
C THR A 37 -3.53 -3.46 2.33
N ILE A 38 -2.75 -2.58 1.71
CA ILE A 38 -3.25 -1.33 1.13
C ILE A 38 -4.10 -1.61 -0.11
N VAL A 39 -3.62 -2.46 -1.00
CA VAL A 39 -4.29 -2.82 -2.24
C VAL A 39 -5.63 -3.50 -1.95
N ASP A 40 -5.67 -4.41 -0.99
CA ASP A 40 -6.88 -5.13 -0.60
C ASP A 40 -7.94 -4.21 0.01
N ASP A 41 -7.55 -3.25 0.85
CA ASP A 41 -8.50 -2.28 1.40
C ASP A 41 -9.12 -1.42 0.28
N ILE A 42 -8.35 -1.07 -0.74
CA ILE A 42 -8.86 -0.32 -1.90
C ILE A 42 -9.77 -1.20 -2.77
N ARG A 43 -9.33 -2.42 -3.13
CA ARG A 43 -10.06 -3.32 -4.04
C ARG A 43 -11.34 -3.84 -3.43
N ASN A 44 -11.25 -4.37 -2.23
CA ASN A 44 -12.32 -5.14 -1.62
C ASN A 44 -13.26 -4.27 -0.80
N ASN A 45 -12.74 -3.21 -0.16
CA ASN A 45 -13.49 -2.38 0.74
C ASN A 45 -13.81 -0.98 0.19
N SER A 46 -13.21 -0.60 -0.96
CA SER A 46 -13.33 0.75 -1.54
C SER A 46 -12.96 1.86 -0.54
N VAL A 47 -11.96 1.60 0.30
CA VAL A 47 -11.51 2.50 1.36
C VAL A 47 -10.29 3.29 0.90
N ASN A 48 -10.28 4.58 1.20
CA ASN A 48 -9.09 5.42 1.05
C ASN A 48 -8.11 5.09 2.18
N PRO A 49 -6.93 4.54 1.89
CA PRO A 49 -5.99 4.09 2.91
C PRO A 49 -5.48 5.23 3.80
N GLY A 50 -5.41 6.46 3.27
CA GLY A 50 -4.95 7.63 4.04
C GLY A 50 -5.98 8.14 5.06
N THR A 51 -7.27 8.08 4.73
CA THR A 51 -8.34 8.58 5.59
C THR A 51 -9.09 7.50 6.34
N GLY A 52 -9.02 6.25 5.89
CA GLY A 52 -9.81 5.13 6.40
C GLY A 52 -11.32 5.22 6.09
N LYS A 53 -11.73 6.14 5.22
CA LYS A 53 -13.12 6.33 4.81
C LYS A 53 -13.37 5.72 3.43
N LYS A 54 -14.60 5.30 3.16
CA LYS A 54 -14.98 4.86 1.81
C LYS A 54 -14.83 5.99 0.80
N TYR A 55 -14.42 5.65 -0.42
CA TYR A 55 -14.39 6.59 -1.53
C TYR A 55 -15.79 7.09 -1.88
N LYS A 56 -15.87 8.32 -2.37
CA LYS A 56 -17.11 8.86 -2.93
C LYS A 56 -17.59 7.99 -4.10
N ARG A 57 -18.92 7.92 -4.29
CA ARG A 57 -19.53 7.20 -5.43
C ARG A 57 -18.97 7.70 -6.76
N LEU A 58 -18.90 6.81 -7.72
CA LEU A 58 -18.47 7.14 -9.07
C LEU A 58 -19.56 7.92 -9.82
N ALA A 59 -19.14 8.81 -10.71
CA ALA A 59 -20.04 9.44 -11.65
C ALA A 59 -20.67 8.40 -12.60
N LYS A 60 -21.91 8.65 -13.05
CA LYS A 60 -22.62 7.76 -13.98
C LYS A 60 -21.81 7.43 -15.26
N SER A 61 -21.15 8.44 -15.83
CA SER A 61 -20.27 8.27 -17.00
C SER A 61 -19.10 7.32 -16.72
N THR A 62 -18.49 7.42 -15.54
CA THR A 62 -17.41 6.51 -15.13
C THR A 62 -17.91 5.07 -15.00
N ILE A 63 -19.11 4.87 -14.42
CA ILE A 63 -19.73 3.54 -14.29
C ILE A 63 -20.04 2.96 -15.69
N GLN A 64 -20.58 3.76 -16.61
CA GLN A 64 -20.86 3.34 -17.97
C GLN A 64 -19.57 2.94 -18.71
N ASN A 65 -18.52 3.76 -18.61
CA ASN A 65 -17.22 3.45 -19.21
C ASN A 65 -16.62 2.15 -18.67
N ARG A 66 -16.70 1.92 -17.35
CA ARG A 66 -16.25 0.67 -16.75
C ARG A 66 -17.03 -0.55 -17.22
N LYS A 67 -18.37 -0.43 -17.32
CA LYS A 67 -19.21 -1.50 -17.89
C LYS A 67 -18.82 -1.83 -19.33
N TYR A 68 -18.58 -0.80 -20.15
CA TYR A 68 -18.10 -0.99 -21.51
C TYR A 68 -16.77 -1.72 -21.54
N LEU A 69 -15.78 -1.27 -20.74
CA LEU A 69 -14.47 -1.89 -20.68
C LEU A 69 -14.54 -3.34 -20.19
N ALA A 70 -15.34 -3.64 -19.17
CA ALA A 70 -15.54 -5.00 -18.68
C ALA A 70 -16.14 -5.93 -19.77
N LYS A 71 -17.00 -5.40 -20.66
CA LYS A 71 -17.60 -6.18 -21.74
C LYS A 71 -16.64 -6.40 -22.91
N HIS A 72 -15.77 -5.43 -23.21
CA HIS A 72 -14.96 -5.42 -24.44
C HIS A 72 -13.46 -5.67 -24.21
N ASN A 73 -13.04 -5.86 -22.97
CA ASN A 73 -11.64 -6.04 -22.64
C ASN A 73 -11.47 -7.07 -21.52
N SER A 74 -10.93 -8.24 -21.87
CA SER A 74 -10.76 -9.38 -20.95
C SER A 74 -9.88 -9.08 -19.72
N THR A 75 -9.01 -8.08 -19.81
CA THR A 75 -8.14 -7.68 -18.67
C THR A 75 -8.87 -6.91 -17.56
N HIS A 76 -10.17 -6.66 -17.70
CA HIS A 76 -10.96 -5.79 -16.82
C HIS A 76 -12.08 -6.54 -16.09
N THR A 77 -12.03 -7.87 -16.04
CA THR A 77 -13.16 -8.72 -15.66
C THR A 77 -13.38 -8.89 -14.15
N ASN A 78 -12.47 -8.51 -13.29
CA ASN A 78 -12.48 -8.94 -11.88
C ASN A 78 -12.94 -7.89 -10.85
N TYR A 79 -13.76 -6.91 -11.25
CA TYR A 79 -14.23 -5.92 -10.28
C TYR A 79 -15.61 -5.37 -10.61
N SER A 80 -16.35 -4.96 -9.59
CA SER A 80 -17.65 -4.33 -9.76
C SER A 80 -17.53 -2.96 -10.44
N PRO A 81 -18.19 -2.73 -11.58
CA PRO A 81 -18.16 -1.43 -12.26
C PRO A 81 -18.68 -0.27 -11.40
N LYS A 82 -19.49 -0.57 -10.39
CA LYS A 82 -20.13 0.43 -9.52
C LYS A 82 -19.25 0.84 -8.35
N GLU A 83 -18.32 -0.01 -7.95
CA GLU A 83 -17.48 0.21 -6.79
C GLU A 83 -16.38 1.25 -7.05
N PRO A 84 -16.20 2.25 -6.19
CA PRO A 84 -15.17 3.28 -6.35
C PRO A 84 -13.78 2.80 -5.89
N ASN A 85 -13.36 1.63 -6.34
CA ASN A 85 -12.16 0.94 -5.88
C ASN A 85 -10.88 1.25 -6.70
N LEU A 86 -10.84 2.34 -7.46
CA LEU A 86 -9.73 2.78 -8.32
C LEU A 86 -9.26 1.76 -9.37
N THR A 87 -10.03 0.69 -9.61
CA THR A 87 -9.66 -0.38 -10.54
C THR A 87 -10.33 -0.19 -11.90
N ILE A 88 -9.77 0.60 -12.81
CA ILE A 88 -10.17 0.56 -14.23
C ILE A 88 -9.46 -0.59 -14.92
N THR A 89 -8.14 -0.70 -14.74
CA THR A 89 -7.31 -1.77 -15.33
C THR A 89 -6.59 -2.60 -14.30
N GLY A 90 -6.67 -2.25 -13.02
CA GLY A 90 -5.85 -2.83 -11.96
C GLY A 90 -4.41 -2.32 -11.94
N LYS A 91 -3.85 -1.89 -13.07
CA LYS A 91 -2.44 -1.55 -13.23
C LYS A 91 -1.91 -0.49 -12.26
N LEU A 92 -2.74 0.47 -11.84
CA LEU A 92 -2.34 1.43 -10.82
C LEU A 92 -2.13 0.75 -9.47
N LEU A 93 -3.06 -0.11 -9.05
CA LEU A 93 -2.96 -0.81 -7.76
C LEU A 93 -1.86 -1.87 -7.79
N ASP A 94 -1.71 -2.59 -8.93
CA ASP A 94 -0.62 -3.57 -9.11
C ASP A 94 0.77 -2.91 -9.10
N SER A 95 0.84 -1.59 -9.28
CA SER A 95 2.09 -0.84 -9.26
C SER A 95 2.43 -0.25 -7.89
N ILE A 96 1.58 -0.42 -6.88
CA ILE A 96 1.88 -0.04 -5.51
C ILE A 96 2.90 -1.03 -4.96
N LYS A 97 4.04 -0.51 -4.54
CA LYS A 97 5.13 -1.29 -3.96
C LYS A 97 5.65 -0.63 -2.70
N THR A 98 6.04 -1.45 -1.77
CA THR A 98 6.75 -1.01 -0.57
C THR A 98 8.22 -1.36 -0.73
N THR A 99 9.10 -0.38 -0.55
CA THR A 99 10.54 -0.57 -0.49
C THR A 99 11.01 -0.47 0.95
N VAL A 100 12.05 -1.23 1.29
CA VAL A 100 12.64 -1.27 2.63
C VAL A 100 14.00 -0.62 2.61
N LYS A 101 14.25 0.28 3.55
CA LYS A 101 15.57 0.82 3.84
C LYS A 101 15.93 0.50 5.28
N VAL A 102 17.13 -0.02 5.48
CA VAL A 102 17.70 -0.25 6.82
C VAL A 102 18.83 0.74 7.03
N ASP A 103 18.79 1.46 8.13
CA ASP A 103 19.84 2.37 8.54
C ASP A 103 20.11 2.28 10.04
N LYS A 104 20.88 3.21 10.59
CA LYS A 104 21.23 3.25 12.03
C LYS A 104 20.03 3.52 12.93
N GLU A 105 18.98 4.13 12.39
CA GLU A 105 17.76 4.50 13.12
C GLU A 105 16.74 3.36 13.12
N GLY A 106 16.88 2.37 12.21
CA GLY A 106 16.00 1.21 12.13
C GLY A 106 15.59 0.81 10.72
N VAL A 107 14.34 0.37 10.58
CA VAL A 107 13.74 -0.07 9.31
C VAL A 107 12.67 0.92 8.87
N THR A 108 12.86 1.49 7.69
CA THR A 108 11.92 2.43 7.07
C THR A 108 11.26 1.77 5.86
N TYR A 109 9.94 1.84 5.80
CA TYR A 109 9.16 1.40 4.65
C TYR A 109 8.65 2.61 3.87
N SER A 110 8.98 2.64 2.58
CA SER A 110 8.47 3.66 1.64
C SER A 110 7.49 3.03 0.67
N ILE A 111 6.29 3.57 0.60
CA ILE A 111 5.22 3.07 -0.26
C ILE A 111 5.10 4.01 -1.46
N ASP A 112 5.18 3.48 -2.66
CA ASP A 112 5.18 4.25 -3.88
C ASP A 112 4.41 3.57 -5.02
N VAL A 113 4.18 4.31 -6.11
CA VAL A 113 3.61 3.80 -7.35
C VAL A 113 4.58 4.02 -8.50
N SER A 114 4.75 3.02 -9.34
CA SER A 114 5.70 3.08 -10.45
C SER A 114 5.07 2.64 -11.78
N GLY A 115 5.78 2.82 -12.88
CA GLY A 115 5.37 2.34 -14.19
C GLY A 115 4.34 3.24 -14.90
N LYS A 116 3.77 2.70 -15.98
CA LYS A 116 2.85 3.40 -16.87
C LYS A 116 1.54 2.64 -17.02
N HIS A 117 0.45 3.37 -17.03
CA HIS A 117 -0.85 2.85 -17.40
C HIS A 117 -0.90 2.63 -18.92
N PRO A 118 -1.35 1.47 -19.40
CA PRO A 118 -1.47 1.23 -20.84
C PRO A 118 -2.52 2.13 -21.48
N LYS A 119 -2.41 2.33 -22.78
CA LYS A 119 -3.47 2.94 -23.59
C LYS A 119 -4.69 2.01 -23.60
N TYR A 120 -5.88 2.57 -23.51
CA TYR A 120 -7.12 1.82 -23.67
C TYR A 120 -8.18 2.67 -24.41
N LYS A 121 -9.07 2.01 -25.13
CA LYS A 121 -10.19 2.64 -25.82
C LYS A 121 -11.40 2.63 -24.88
N GLY A 122 -11.88 3.80 -24.47
CA GLY A 122 -13.07 3.95 -23.64
C GLY A 122 -14.38 3.81 -24.42
N ALA A 123 -15.51 3.85 -23.73
CA ALA A 123 -16.85 3.78 -24.31
C ALA A 123 -17.15 4.91 -25.31
N SER A 124 -16.50 6.06 -25.18
CA SER A 124 -16.57 7.17 -26.14
C SER A 124 -15.82 6.95 -27.44
N GLY A 125 -15.14 5.81 -27.60
CA GLY A 125 -14.26 5.53 -28.75
C GLY A 125 -12.90 6.23 -28.68
N LEU A 126 -12.69 7.13 -27.73
CA LEU A 126 -11.43 7.83 -27.55
C LEU A 126 -10.37 6.89 -26.95
N ILE A 127 -9.16 6.94 -27.53
CA ILE A 127 -8.02 6.22 -27.01
C ILE A 127 -7.39 7.07 -25.91
N GLY A 128 -7.39 6.55 -24.69
CA GLY A 128 -6.70 7.18 -23.56
C GLY A 128 -5.18 7.27 -23.81
N LYS A 129 -4.58 8.38 -23.43
CA LYS A 129 -3.11 8.53 -23.47
C LYS A 129 -2.46 7.61 -22.43
N SER A 130 -1.30 7.05 -22.76
CA SER A 130 -0.46 6.39 -21.76
C SER A 130 0.03 7.44 -20.77
N LEU A 131 -0.26 7.24 -19.49
CA LEU A 131 0.15 8.11 -18.41
C LEU A 131 1.01 7.33 -17.41
N SER A 132 1.98 7.99 -16.77
CA SER A 132 2.65 7.37 -15.62
C SER A 132 1.66 7.16 -14.47
N ASN A 133 1.82 6.07 -13.73
CA ASN A 133 0.98 5.79 -12.57
C ASN A 133 1.08 6.89 -11.51
N GLU A 134 2.24 7.54 -11.40
CA GLU A 134 2.44 8.70 -10.54
C GLU A 134 1.55 9.90 -10.93
N LYS A 135 1.43 10.21 -12.23
CA LYS A 135 0.50 11.26 -12.71
C LYS A 135 -0.95 10.90 -12.43
N ILE A 136 -1.32 9.64 -12.61
CA ILE A 136 -2.66 9.15 -12.28
C ILE A 136 -2.91 9.30 -10.78
N ARG A 137 -1.98 8.87 -9.93
CA ARG A 137 -2.04 9.04 -8.48
C ARG A 137 -2.21 10.51 -8.10
N SER A 138 -1.37 11.40 -8.63
CA SER A 138 -1.44 12.85 -8.36
C SER A 138 -2.82 13.42 -8.69
N HIS A 139 -3.41 13.03 -9.82
CA HIS A 139 -4.78 13.42 -10.17
C HIS A 139 -5.82 12.87 -9.21
N LEU A 140 -5.70 11.61 -8.80
CA LEU A 140 -6.59 10.99 -7.82
C LEU A 140 -6.47 11.67 -6.44
N ALA A 141 -5.26 12.00 -6.02
CA ALA A 141 -5.00 12.68 -4.75
C ALA A 141 -5.68 14.05 -4.69
N LYS A 142 -5.60 14.85 -5.76
CA LYS A 142 -6.32 16.13 -5.88
C LYS A 142 -7.83 15.98 -5.74
N ASN A 143 -8.38 14.83 -6.08
CA ASN A 143 -9.80 14.50 -5.97
C ASN A 143 -10.14 13.74 -4.66
N GLY A 144 -9.24 13.74 -3.68
CA GLY A 144 -9.44 13.06 -2.40
C GLY A 144 -9.45 11.53 -2.49
N ARG A 145 -8.81 10.96 -3.51
CA ARG A 145 -8.74 9.52 -3.79
C ARG A 145 -7.31 9.01 -3.86
N ASP A 146 -6.39 9.57 -3.05
CA ASP A 146 -5.01 9.10 -3.03
C ASP A 146 -4.96 7.61 -2.62
N PRO A 147 -4.39 6.73 -3.46
CA PRO A 147 -4.21 5.33 -3.12
C PRO A 147 -3.07 5.11 -2.12
N LEU A 148 -2.25 6.13 -1.86
CA LEU A 148 -1.17 6.04 -0.89
C LEU A 148 -1.52 6.83 0.37
N GLY A 149 -1.21 6.25 1.49
CA GLY A 149 -1.43 6.85 2.79
C GLY A 149 -1.76 5.79 3.84
N LEU A 150 -1.61 6.13 5.10
CA LEU A 150 -1.85 5.20 6.19
C LEU A 150 -2.77 5.84 7.23
N SER A 151 -4.05 5.48 7.20
CA SER A 151 -5.00 5.83 8.26
C SER A 151 -4.58 5.23 9.60
N LYS A 152 -5.12 5.75 10.70
CA LYS A 152 -4.86 5.18 12.05
C LYS A 152 -5.19 3.68 12.12
N LYS A 153 -6.28 3.24 11.45
CA LYS A 153 -6.68 1.82 11.39
C LYS A 153 -5.62 1.00 10.64
N MET A 154 -5.21 1.45 9.46
CA MET A 154 -4.20 0.79 8.64
C MET A 154 -2.87 0.67 9.39
N ARG A 155 -2.40 1.76 10.00
CA ARG A 155 -1.17 1.74 10.82
C ARG A 155 -1.25 0.72 11.95
N LYS A 156 -2.39 0.60 12.64
CA LYS A 156 -2.57 -0.40 13.70
C LYS A 156 -2.47 -1.83 13.16
N LEU A 157 -3.04 -2.12 11.99
CA LEU A 157 -2.96 -3.44 11.35
C LEU A 157 -1.52 -3.77 10.98
N ILE A 158 -0.82 -2.85 10.32
CA ILE A 158 0.59 -3.02 9.95
C ILE A 158 1.46 -3.23 11.20
N VAL A 159 1.30 -2.38 12.23
CA VAL A 159 2.07 -2.52 13.49
C VAL A 159 1.79 -3.85 14.19
N LYS A 160 0.53 -4.33 14.16
CA LYS A 160 0.18 -5.65 14.71
C LYS A 160 0.94 -6.75 13.97
N PHE A 161 0.89 -6.74 12.64
CA PHE A 161 1.62 -7.69 11.80
C PHE A 161 3.15 -7.64 12.08
N LEU A 162 3.75 -6.45 12.10
CA LEU A 162 5.18 -6.30 12.38
C LEU A 162 5.58 -6.86 13.75
N LYS A 163 4.75 -6.67 14.78
CA LYS A 163 4.95 -7.28 16.10
C LYS A 163 4.90 -8.81 16.05
N GLU A 164 3.95 -9.36 15.30
CA GLU A 164 3.82 -10.81 15.13
C GLU A 164 5.06 -11.39 14.41
N GLU A 165 5.57 -10.72 13.38
CA GLU A 165 6.80 -11.15 12.69
C GLU A 165 8.04 -11.12 13.60
N ILE A 166 8.16 -10.11 14.44
CA ILE A 166 9.23 -10.03 15.45
C ILE A 166 9.11 -11.19 16.45
N ASN A 167 7.90 -11.41 17.00
CA ASN A 167 7.68 -12.40 18.06
C ASN A 167 7.87 -13.86 17.59
N LYS A 168 7.71 -14.14 16.30
CA LYS A 168 8.00 -15.47 15.74
C LYS A 168 9.49 -15.87 15.84
N ARG A 169 10.37 -14.90 16.08
CA ARG A 169 11.82 -15.10 16.00
C ARG A 169 12.59 -14.73 17.27
N LEU A 170 11.92 -14.15 18.23
CA LEU A 170 12.48 -13.84 19.56
C LEU A 170 12.17 -14.91 20.59
#